data_e6e0e06f197ba65d56da2e1480dfc1d2
#
_entry.id   e6e0e06f197ba65d56da2e1480dfc1d2
#
_cell.length_a   1.000
_cell.length_b   1.000
_cell.length_c   1.000
_cell.angle_alpha   90.00
_cell.angle_beta   90.00
_cell.angle_gamma   90.00
#
_symmetry.space_group_name_H-M   'P 1'
#
loop_
_entity.id
_entity.type
_entity.pdbx_description
1 polymer ?
#
loop_
_entity_poly.entity_id
_entity_poly.type
_entity_poly.pdbx_seq_one_letter_code
_entity_poly.pdbx_strand_id
1 'polypeptide(L)'
;MDKLKKFELMEKIVRELEDLKRSGQAVLVKIGKIEVDNIELGDSRLEKILPDIYQRTAENSDAITELLTAFAEKTEDFGAKNNVDQLRQQQEIEGNRNG
;
A
#
# COMPACT_ATOMS: atom_id res chain seq x y z
N MET A 1 -24.13 1.44 -2.23
CA MET A 1 -23.22 0.29 -2.45
C MET A 1 -23.53 -0.80 -1.43
N ASP A 2 -23.73 -2.03 -1.90
CA ASP A 2 -23.98 -3.11 -0.96
C ASP A 2 -22.73 -3.48 -0.15
N LYS A 3 -22.91 -4.24 0.92
CA LYS A 3 -21.82 -4.55 1.87
C LYS A 3 -20.73 -5.39 1.24
N LEU A 4 -21.08 -6.33 0.37
CA LEU A 4 -20.08 -7.16 -0.31
C LEU A 4 -19.23 -6.34 -1.26
N LYS A 5 -19.85 -5.49 -2.09
CA LYS A 5 -19.11 -4.59 -2.99
C LYS A 5 -18.20 -3.63 -2.22
N LYS A 6 -18.70 -3.10 -1.11
CA LYS A 6 -17.90 -2.22 -0.25
C LYS A 6 -16.67 -2.95 0.28
N PHE A 7 -16.84 -4.17 0.76
CA PHE A 7 -15.72 -4.97 1.26
C PHE A 7 -14.71 -5.28 0.16
N GLU A 8 -15.19 -5.66 -1.03
CA GLU A 8 -14.31 -5.94 -2.16
C GLU A 8 -13.50 -4.71 -2.57
N LEU A 9 -14.12 -3.53 -2.53
CA LEU A 9 -13.41 -2.28 -2.80
C LEU A 9 -12.38 -1.98 -1.72
N MET A 10 -12.72 -2.24 -0.46
CA MET A 10 -11.78 -2.08 0.65
C MET A 10 -10.57 -3.02 0.49
N GLU A 11 -10.80 -4.27 0.12
CA GLU A 11 -9.70 -5.22 -0.15
C GLU A 11 -8.83 -4.75 -1.31
N LYS A 12 -9.44 -4.21 -2.35
CA LYS A 12 -8.69 -3.64 -3.48
C LYS A 12 -7.79 -2.50 -3.03
N ILE A 13 -8.32 -1.60 -2.19
CA ILE A 13 -7.56 -0.47 -1.67
C ILE A 13 -6.39 -0.96 -0.80
N VAL A 14 -6.59 -2.01 0.01
CA VAL A 14 -5.49 -2.62 0.77
C VAL A 14 -4.35 -3.05 -0.18
N ARG A 15 -4.69 -3.72 -1.28
CA ARG A 15 -3.68 -4.15 -2.25
C ARG A 15 -2.98 -2.96 -2.93
N GLU A 16 -3.73 -1.91 -3.23
CA GLU A 16 -3.17 -0.68 -3.80
C GLU A 16 -2.22 0.01 -2.81
N LEU A 17 -2.57 0.02 -1.51
CA LEU A 17 -1.70 0.57 -0.47
C LEU A 17 -0.44 -0.27 -0.28
N GLU A 18 -0.54 -1.60 -0.37
CA GLU A 18 0.63 -2.49 -0.33
C GLU A 18 1.58 -2.19 -1.50
N ASP A 19 1.03 -2.01 -2.69
CA ASP A 19 1.81 -1.65 -3.87
C ASP A 19 2.48 -0.28 -3.71
N LEU A 20 1.74 0.69 -3.19
CA LEU A 20 2.28 2.02 -2.91
C LEU A 20 3.44 1.96 -1.91
N LYS A 21 3.32 1.13 -0.88
CA LYS A 21 4.39 0.90 0.09
C LYS A 21 5.64 0.36 -0.59
N ARG A 22 5.49 -0.64 -1.46
CA ARG A 22 6.62 -1.22 -2.20
C ARG A 22 7.28 -0.18 -3.11
N SER A 23 6.48 0.65 -3.77
CA SER A 23 6.99 1.74 -4.63
C SER A 23 7.82 2.73 -3.83
N GLY A 24 7.36 3.10 -2.64
CA GLY A 24 8.10 4.00 -1.75
C GLY A 24 9.45 3.42 -1.32
N GLN A 25 9.49 2.13 -0.99
CA GLN A 25 10.73 1.44 -0.65
C GLN A 25 11.69 1.38 -1.84
N ALA A 26 11.17 1.18 -3.05
CA ALA A 26 11.98 1.18 -4.27
C ALA A 26 12.60 2.56 -4.53
N VAL A 27 11.88 3.63 -4.25
CA VAL A 27 12.40 5.00 -4.39
C VAL A 27 13.59 5.21 -3.44
N LEU A 28 13.49 4.77 -2.18
CA LEU A 28 14.58 4.88 -1.22
C LEU A 28 15.84 4.15 -1.71
N VAL A 29 15.69 2.96 -2.27
CA VAL A 29 16.81 2.19 -2.82
C VAL A 29 17.47 2.96 -3.97
N LYS A 30 16.67 3.57 -4.85
CA LYS A 30 17.17 4.35 -5.99
C LYS A 30 17.94 5.59 -5.53
N ILE A 31 17.43 6.28 -4.53
CA ILE A 31 18.12 7.44 -3.94
C ILE A 31 19.49 7.00 -3.39
N GLY A 32 19.52 5.89 -2.64
CA GLY A 32 20.74 5.33 -2.09
C GLY A 32 21.80 5.01 -3.16
N LYS A 33 21.35 4.47 -4.29
CA LYS A 33 22.27 4.20 -5.42
C LYS A 33 22.89 5.46 -5.97
N ILE A 34 22.12 6.53 -6.08
CA ILE A 34 22.63 7.83 -6.57
C ILE A 34 23.65 8.38 -5.56
N GLU A 35 23.35 8.26 -4.25
CA GLU A 35 24.26 8.71 -3.21
C GLU A 35 25.60 7.96 -3.27
N VAL A 36 25.57 6.66 -3.50
CA VAL A 36 26.77 5.84 -3.65
C VAL A 36 27.59 6.29 -4.87
N ASP A 37 26.92 6.49 -6.00
CA ASP A 37 27.58 6.97 -7.22
C ASP A 37 28.20 8.35 -7.01
N ASN A 38 27.54 9.19 -6.22
CA ASN A 38 28.05 10.53 -5.93
C ASN A 38 29.27 10.56 -5.02
N ILE A 39 29.53 9.49 -4.27
CA ILE A 39 30.76 9.39 -3.47
C ILE A 39 31.97 9.54 -4.39
N GLU A 40 31.92 8.92 -5.56
CA GLU A 40 33.00 8.98 -6.55
C GLU A 40 32.99 10.31 -7.33
N LEU A 41 31.81 10.77 -7.75
CA LEU A 41 31.66 12.02 -8.51
C LEU A 41 31.95 13.24 -7.65
N GLY A 42 31.47 13.29 -6.43
CA GLY A 42 31.69 14.40 -5.51
C GLY A 42 30.94 15.68 -5.86
N ASP A 43 29.77 15.57 -6.47
CA ASP A 43 28.95 16.75 -6.74
C ASP A 43 28.37 17.31 -5.44
N SER A 44 28.61 18.59 -5.19
CA SER A 44 28.22 19.22 -3.93
C SER A 44 26.71 19.40 -3.76
N ARG A 45 26.00 19.60 -4.85
CA ARG A 45 24.55 19.79 -4.79
C ARG A 45 23.83 18.47 -4.50
N LEU A 46 24.27 17.40 -5.17
CA LEU A 46 23.75 16.06 -4.89
C LEU A 46 24.03 15.65 -3.46
N GLU A 47 25.25 15.88 -2.98
CA GLU A 47 25.65 15.58 -1.60
C GLU A 47 24.78 16.29 -0.58
N LYS A 48 24.41 17.54 -0.87
CA LYS A 48 23.60 18.36 0.04
C LYS A 48 22.11 18.02 0.01
N ILE A 49 21.56 17.75 -1.18
CA ILE A 49 20.12 17.64 -1.38
C ILE A 49 19.59 16.20 -1.22
N LEU A 50 20.33 15.19 -1.68
CA LEU A 50 19.86 13.82 -1.64
C LEU A 50 19.51 13.30 -0.23
N PRO A 51 20.29 13.58 0.81
CA PRO A 51 19.91 13.14 2.16
C PRO A 51 18.58 13.71 2.63
N ASP A 52 18.26 14.94 2.25
CA ASP A 52 16.98 15.57 2.58
C ASP A 52 15.83 14.89 1.84
N ILE A 53 16.01 14.60 0.55
CA ILE A 53 15.01 13.86 -0.24
C ILE A 53 14.80 12.46 0.35
N TYR A 54 15.89 11.78 0.71
CA TYR A 54 15.81 10.47 1.34
C TYR A 54 14.97 10.52 2.62
N GLN A 55 15.24 11.49 3.48
CA GLN A 55 14.52 11.65 4.75
C GLN A 55 13.03 11.88 4.55
N ARG A 56 12.66 12.78 3.63
CA ARG A 56 11.26 13.07 3.31
C ARG A 56 10.55 11.85 2.72
N THR A 57 11.25 11.11 1.87
CA THR A 57 10.71 9.89 1.26
C THR A 57 10.52 8.81 2.32
N ALA A 58 11.46 8.66 3.25
CA ALA A 58 11.36 7.71 4.35
C ALA A 58 10.17 8.03 5.26
N GLU A 59 9.97 9.30 5.60
CA GLU A 59 8.85 9.75 6.41
C GLU A 59 7.52 9.46 5.71
N ASN A 60 7.45 9.72 4.41
CA ASN A 60 6.28 9.41 3.60
C ASN A 60 6.00 7.91 3.56
N SER A 61 7.04 7.11 3.41
CA SER A 61 6.94 5.65 3.40
C SER A 61 6.41 5.12 4.73
N ASP A 62 6.86 5.69 5.85
CA ASP A 62 6.36 5.33 7.18
C ASP A 62 4.89 5.67 7.34
N ALA A 63 4.47 6.84 6.85
CA ALA A 63 3.07 7.25 6.89
C ALA A 63 2.18 6.31 6.06
N ILE A 64 2.65 5.87 4.91
CA ILE A 64 1.95 4.91 4.06
C ILE A 64 1.81 3.56 4.79
N THR A 65 2.86 3.11 5.46
CA THR A 65 2.84 1.87 6.23
C THR A 65 1.82 1.93 7.37
N GLU A 66 1.77 3.04 8.09
CA GLU A 66 0.78 3.27 9.16
C GLU A 66 -0.65 3.26 8.62
N LEU A 67 -0.87 3.93 7.50
CA LEU A 67 -2.18 3.97 6.85
C LEU A 67 -2.60 2.57 6.39
N LEU A 68 -1.68 1.82 5.79
CA LEU A 68 -1.94 0.44 5.34
C LEU A 68 -2.36 -0.43 6.52
N THR A 69 -1.62 -0.39 7.62
CA THR A 69 -1.93 -1.17 8.81
C THR A 69 -3.32 -0.84 9.35
N ALA A 70 -3.62 0.44 9.50
CA ALA A 70 -4.92 0.89 10.01
C ALA A 70 -6.07 0.50 9.07
N PHE A 71 -5.87 0.68 7.78
CA PHE A 71 -6.93 0.38 6.80
C PHE A 71 -7.13 -1.14 6.63
N ALA A 72 -6.07 -1.93 6.71
CA ALA A 72 -6.18 -3.39 6.68
C ALA A 72 -6.98 -3.91 7.88
N GLU A 73 -6.74 -3.38 9.08
CA GLU A 73 -7.53 -3.71 10.27
C GLU A 73 -9.00 -3.33 10.09
N LYS A 74 -9.26 -2.14 9.58
CA LYS A 74 -10.61 -1.69 9.31
C LYS A 74 -11.33 -2.61 8.33
N THR A 75 -10.62 -3.09 7.32
CA THR A 75 -11.17 -4.00 6.31
C THR A 75 -11.51 -5.36 6.93
N GLU A 76 -10.62 -5.91 7.76
CA GLU A 76 -10.90 -7.17 8.47
C GLU A 76 -12.11 -7.03 9.39
N ASP A 77 -12.16 -5.96 10.16
CA ASP A 77 -13.27 -5.69 11.10
C ASP A 77 -14.60 -5.56 10.35
N PHE A 78 -14.59 -4.87 9.23
CA PHE A 78 -15.78 -4.73 8.39
C PHE A 78 -16.24 -6.09 7.87
N GLY A 79 -15.32 -6.92 7.40
CA GLY A 79 -15.62 -8.25 6.90
C GLY A 79 -16.23 -9.15 7.95
N ALA A 80 -15.65 -9.17 9.15
CA ALA A 80 -16.15 -9.95 10.26
C ALA A 80 -17.52 -9.47 10.74
N LYS A 81 -17.67 -8.16 10.89
CA LYS A 81 -18.90 -7.54 11.40
C LYS A 81 -20.10 -7.74 10.46
N ASN A 82 -19.86 -7.84 9.16
CA ASN A 82 -20.91 -7.93 8.16
C ASN A 82 -21.06 -9.33 7.54
N ASN A 83 -20.40 -10.34 8.10
CA ASN A 83 -20.47 -11.73 7.63
C ASN A 83 -20.22 -11.86 6.13
N VAL A 84 -19.16 -11.23 5.64
CA VAL A 84 -18.86 -11.14 4.21
C VAL A 84 -18.63 -12.51 3.58
N ASP A 85 -17.98 -13.43 4.30
CA ASP A 85 -17.76 -14.79 3.81
C ASP A 85 -19.07 -15.49 3.48
N GLN A 86 -20.07 -15.32 4.33
CA GLN A 86 -21.40 -15.88 4.11
C GLN A 86 -22.09 -15.24 2.90
N LEU A 87 -21.96 -13.93 2.74
CA LEU A 87 -22.50 -13.22 1.57
C LEU A 87 -21.85 -13.71 0.28
N ARG A 88 -20.54 -13.95 0.28
CA ARG A 88 -19.83 -14.52 -0.87
C ARG A 88 -20.32 -15.92 -1.21
N GLN A 89 -20.52 -16.77 -0.23
CA GLN A 89 -21.04 -18.11 -0.43
C GLN A 89 -22.44 -18.09 -1.05
N GLN A 90 -23.30 -17.22 -0.59
CA GLN A 90 -24.64 -17.05 -1.18
C GLN A 90 -24.57 -16.63 -2.64
N GLN A 91 -23.69 -15.70 -2.95
CA GLN A 91 -23.51 -15.22 -4.32
C GLN A 91 -23.02 -16.32 -5.24
N GLU A 92 -22.08 -17.15 -4.78
CA GLU A 92 -21.58 -18.30 -5.53
C GLU A 92 -22.66 -19.34 -5.81
N ILE A 93 -23.49 -19.64 -4.80
CA ILE A 93 -24.60 -20.57 -4.94
C ILE A 93 -25.61 -20.07 -5.95
N GLU A 94 -25.97 -18.77 -5.89
CA GLU A 94 -26.91 -18.17 -6.84
C GLU A 94 -26.33 -18.17 -8.26
N GLY A 95 -25.05 -17.87 -8.40
CA GLY A 95 -24.35 -17.93 -9.67
C GLY A 95 -24.36 -19.34 -10.28
N ASN A 96 -24.15 -20.36 -9.47
CA ASN A 96 -24.18 -21.75 -9.91
C ASN A 96 -25.58 -22.23 -10.31
N ARG A 97 -26.61 -21.70 -9.68
CA ARG A 97 -28.01 -22.02 -10.06
C ARG A 97 -28.38 -21.50 -11.43
N ASN A 98 -27.83 -20.39 -11.80
CA ASN A 98 -28.15 -19.72 -13.07
C ASN A 98 -27.23 -20.15 -14.21
N GLY A 99 -26.26 -20.95 -13.92
CA GLY A 99 -25.34 -21.50 -14.90
C GLY A 99 -25.62 -22.93 -15.20
#